data_867d912e0c28e0e6f2fd26cca2a065d8
#
_entry.id   867d912e0c28e0e6f2fd26cca2a065d8
#
_cell.length_a   1.000
_cell.length_b   1.000
_cell.length_c   1.000
_cell.angle_alpha   90.00
_cell.angle_beta   90.00
_cell.angle_gamma   90.00
#
_symmetry.space_group_name_H-M   'P 1'
#
loop_
_entity.id
_entity.type
_entity.pdbx_description
1 polymer ?
#
loop_
_entity_poly.entity_id
_entity_poly.type
_entity_poly.pdbx_seq_one_letter_code
_entity_poly.pdbx_strand_id
1 'polypeptide(L)'
;MDKLAKLASYAAGKNVGIWVWVRWSDVNNPANDWENMRRFFSSLSKTGIRGIKIDFMDSASQERLDFYDAVAENLAKNKLMVNFHGANTPTGEERSWPHEMSREGIYGGEQNIWAAIGGQHYCALPFTRLVSGHADFTGGYFGHGPKLRGSSWTLQMAANIIYTSPMLHWVPNPADMEAAFPKDSP
;
A
#
# COMPACT_ATOMS: atom_id res chain seq x y z
N MET A 1 -1.63 -22.44 0.30
CA MET A 1 -0.44 -22.06 -0.50
C MET A 1 -0.60 -22.41 -1.99
N ASP A 2 -1.07 -23.61 -2.37
CA ASP A 2 -1.17 -24.05 -3.78
C ASP A 2 -2.05 -23.18 -4.67
N LYS A 3 -3.19 -22.70 -4.15
CA LYS A 3 -4.05 -21.76 -4.90
C LYS A 3 -3.34 -20.43 -5.17
N LEU A 4 -2.58 -19.93 -4.19
CA LEU A 4 -1.82 -18.69 -4.32
C LEU A 4 -0.69 -18.85 -5.33
N ALA A 5 0.03 -19.97 -5.29
CA ALA A 5 1.08 -20.25 -6.27
C ALA A 5 0.55 -20.34 -7.71
N LYS A 6 -0.61 -20.98 -7.92
CA LYS A 6 -1.27 -21.02 -9.24
C LYS A 6 -1.66 -19.62 -9.71
N LEU A 7 -2.22 -18.79 -8.82
CA LEU A 7 -2.58 -17.41 -9.14
C LEU A 7 -1.34 -16.56 -9.47
N ALA A 8 -0.28 -16.67 -8.66
CA ALA A 8 0.97 -15.96 -8.88
C ALA A 8 1.62 -16.34 -10.22
N SER A 9 1.63 -17.64 -10.55
CA SER A 9 2.13 -18.13 -11.83
C SER A 9 1.30 -17.60 -13.02
N TYR A 10 -0.02 -17.64 -12.93
CA TYR A 10 -0.91 -17.09 -13.95
C TYR A 10 -0.67 -15.59 -14.17
N ALA A 11 -0.60 -14.82 -13.07
CA ALA A 11 -0.39 -13.38 -13.13
C ALA A 11 1.00 -13.03 -13.70
N ALA A 12 2.02 -13.78 -13.31
CA ALA A 12 3.38 -13.62 -13.85
C ALA A 12 3.41 -13.82 -15.38
N GLY A 13 2.64 -14.76 -15.91
CA GLY A 13 2.47 -14.93 -17.38
C GLY A 13 1.77 -13.75 -18.08
N LYS A 14 1.16 -12.85 -17.31
CA LYS A 14 0.58 -11.58 -17.77
C LYS A 14 1.43 -10.35 -17.42
N ASN A 15 2.65 -10.58 -16.93
CA ASN A 15 3.55 -9.54 -16.42
C ASN A 15 2.95 -8.75 -15.23
N VAL A 16 2.16 -9.42 -14.38
CA VAL A 16 1.54 -8.85 -13.18
C VAL A 16 2.09 -9.56 -11.95
N GLY A 17 2.52 -8.77 -10.97
CA GLY A 17 2.94 -9.28 -9.67
C GLY A 17 1.79 -9.37 -8.68
N ILE A 18 1.67 -10.50 -7.98
CA ILE A 18 0.67 -10.65 -6.91
C ILE A 18 1.25 -10.20 -5.59
N TRP A 19 0.46 -9.45 -4.85
CA TRP A 19 0.72 -9.09 -3.45
C TRP A 19 -0.36 -9.68 -2.57
N VAL A 20 -0.01 -9.99 -1.31
CA VAL A 20 -0.98 -10.43 -0.30
C VAL A 20 -1.12 -9.37 0.78
N TRP A 21 -2.31 -9.28 1.33
CA TRP A 21 -2.63 -8.40 2.45
C TRP A 21 -2.70 -9.22 3.74
N VAL A 22 -2.11 -8.68 4.82
CA VAL A 22 -2.18 -9.23 6.17
C VAL A 22 -2.32 -8.11 7.20
N ARG A 23 -2.90 -8.40 8.34
CA ARG A 23 -2.83 -7.51 9.50
C ARG A 23 -1.48 -7.64 10.17
N TRP A 24 -0.96 -6.55 10.72
CA TRP A 24 0.26 -6.60 11.51
C TRP A 24 0.15 -7.62 12.66
N SER A 25 -1.01 -7.67 13.35
CA SER A 25 -1.26 -8.59 14.47
C SER A 25 -1.20 -10.06 14.09
N ASP A 26 -1.48 -10.40 12.83
CA ASP A 26 -1.46 -11.79 12.36
C ASP A 26 -0.02 -12.32 12.20
N VAL A 27 0.94 -11.41 12.08
CA VAL A 27 2.37 -11.73 11.89
C VAL A 27 3.27 -11.21 13.01
N ASN A 28 2.74 -10.39 13.92
CA ASN A 28 3.47 -9.89 15.08
C ASN A 28 3.64 -11.00 16.13
N ASN A 29 4.75 -11.68 16.06
CA ASN A 29 5.12 -12.68 17.07
C ASN A 29 6.62 -12.63 17.30
N PRO A 30 7.08 -11.85 18.29
CA PRO A 30 8.50 -11.67 18.59
C PRO A 30 9.13 -12.89 19.28
N ALA A 31 8.33 -13.87 19.72
CA ALA A 31 8.85 -15.08 20.38
C ALA A 31 9.83 -15.83 19.49
N ASN A 32 10.88 -16.39 20.08
CA ASN A 32 11.94 -17.13 19.38
C ASN A 32 12.53 -16.32 18.21
N ASP A 33 12.80 -15.06 18.45
CA ASP A 33 13.39 -14.16 17.44
C ASP A 33 12.58 -14.15 16.13
N TRP A 34 11.29 -13.92 16.23
CA TRP A 34 10.36 -13.83 15.08
C TRP A 34 10.27 -15.13 14.24
N GLU A 35 10.47 -16.28 14.82
CA GLU A 35 10.49 -17.55 14.07
C GLU A 35 9.21 -17.80 13.26
N ASN A 36 8.04 -17.52 13.81
CA ASN A 36 6.77 -17.72 13.11
C ASN A 36 6.64 -16.77 11.90
N MET A 37 7.06 -15.51 12.04
CA MET A 37 7.12 -14.54 10.94
C MET A 37 8.08 -15.04 9.85
N ARG A 38 9.29 -15.49 10.21
CA ARG A 38 10.26 -16.02 9.26
C ARG A 38 9.71 -17.19 8.47
N ARG A 39 9.07 -18.14 9.14
CA ARG A 39 8.45 -19.30 8.49
C ARG A 39 7.33 -18.88 7.54
N PHE A 40 6.49 -17.94 7.97
CA PHE A 40 5.39 -17.43 7.17
C PHE A 40 5.90 -16.76 5.89
N PHE A 41 6.84 -15.81 5.98
CA PHE A 41 7.40 -15.14 4.82
C PHE A 41 8.16 -16.08 3.89
N SER A 42 8.92 -17.02 4.45
CA SER A 42 9.57 -18.07 3.66
C SER A 42 8.57 -18.95 2.91
N SER A 43 7.41 -19.25 3.51
CA SER A 43 6.36 -20.02 2.85
C SER A 43 5.67 -19.21 1.74
N LEU A 44 5.46 -17.92 1.96
CA LEU A 44 4.89 -17.01 0.98
C LEU A 44 5.80 -16.79 -0.22
N SER A 45 7.10 -16.60 -0.01
CA SER A 45 8.06 -16.38 -1.10
C SER A 45 8.09 -17.55 -2.10
N LYS A 46 7.91 -18.78 -1.61
CA LYS A 46 7.84 -20.00 -2.45
C LYS A 46 6.62 -20.04 -3.37
N THR A 47 5.60 -19.22 -3.13
CA THR A 47 4.41 -19.15 -3.99
C THR A 47 4.61 -18.27 -5.22
N GLY A 48 5.70 -17.50 -5.31
CA GLY A 48 5.99 -16.62 -6.43
C GLY A 48 5.30 -15.24 -6.36
N ILE A 49 4.71 -14.88 -5.20
CA ILE A 49 4.22 -13.52 -4.98
C ILE A 49 5.38 -12.51 -4.98
N ARG A 50 5.07 -11.24 -5.17
CA ARG A 50 6.07 -10.16 -5.23
C ARG A 50 6.21 -9.38 -3.94
N GLY A 51 5.15 -9.32 -3.12
CA GLY A 51 5.20 -8.53 -1.91
C GLY A 51 4.02 -8.75 -0.99
N ILE A 52 4.04 -7.99 0.11
CA ILE A 52 3.05 -8.06 1.17
C ILE A 52 2.64 -6.64 1.56
N LYS A 53 1.34 -6.39 1.65
CA LYS A 53 0.80 -5.22 2.33
C LYS A 53 0.50 -5.62 3.77
N ILE A 54 1.15 -4.94 4.73
CA ILE A 54 0.92 -5.13 6.16
C ILE A 54 0.17 -3.92 6.69
N ASP A 55 -0.98 -4.15 7.30
CA ASP A 55 -1.96 -3.13 7.61
C ASP A 55 -2.34 -3.07 9.10
N PHE A 56 -3.02 -1.97 9.49
CA PHE A 56 -3.49 -1.70 10.84
C PHE A 56 -2.37 -1.56 11.89
N MET A 57 -1.28 -0.92 11.50
CA MET A 57 -0.19 -0.62 12.42
C MET A 57 -0.62 0.33 13.54
N ASP A 58 -1.32 1.41 13.19
CA ASP A 58 -2.07 2.35 14.03
C ASP A 58 -1.32 2.84 15.30
N SER A 59 0.00 2.81 15.30
CA SER A 59 0.83 3.21 16.42
C SER A 59 2.27 3.51 15.96
N ALA A 60 2.92 4.40 16.70
CA ALA A 60 4.37 4.66 16.62
C ALA A 60 5.09 4.22 17.91
N SER A 61 4.56 3.21 18.61
CA SER A 61 5.21 2.65 19.80
C SER A 61 6.51 1.94 19.45
N GLN A 62 7.39 1.75 20.43
CA GLN A 62 8.64 1.00 20.25
C GLN A 62 8.37 -0.40 19.69
N GLU A 63 7.33 -1.08 20.16
CA GLU A 63 6.91 -2.38 19.63
C GLU A 63 6.67 -2.36 18.13
N ARG A 64 6.06 -1.27 17.63
CA ARG A 64 5.82 -1.12 16.18
C ARG A 64 7.10 -0.82 15.42
N LEU A 65 7.99 -0.03 15.98
CA LEU A 65 9.28 0.26 15.37
C LEU A 65 10.13 -1.02 15.27
N ASP A 66 10.22 -1.79 16.34
CA ASP A 66 10.92 -3.08 16.34
C ASP A 66 10.30 -4.07 15.32
N PHE A 67 8.98 -4.04 15.18
CA PHE A 67 8.27 -4.84 14.18
C PHE A 67 8.60 -4.42 12.75
N TYR A 68 8.67 -3.12 12.44
CA TYR A 68 9.07 -2.65 11.09
C TYR A 68 10.45 -3.18 10.70
N ASP A 69 11.42 -3.07 11.60
CA ASP A 69 12.79 -3.56 11.34
C ASP A 69 12.82 -5.07 11.15
N ALA A 70 12.15 -5.82 12.02
CA ALA A 70 12.08 -7.28 11.91
C ALA A 70 11.42 -7.72 10.59
N VAL A 71 10.34 -7.06 10.17
CA VAL A 71 9.67 -7.33 8.89
C VAL A 71 10.59 -7.02 7.73
N ALA A 72 11.18 -5.82 7.71
CA ALA A 72 12.04 -5.38 6.62
C ALA A 72 13.21 -6.36 6.41
N GLU A 73 13.92 -6.70 7.48
CA GLU A 73 15.01 -7.68 7.42
C GLU A 73 14.57 -9.05 6.87
N ASN A 74 13.44 -9.56 7.38
CA ASN A 74 12.96 -10.89 6.99
C ASN A 74 12.43 -10.93 5.56
N LEU A 75 11.76 -9.88 5.10
CA LEU A 75 11.29 -9.79 3.72
C LEU A 75 12.44 -9.62 2.72
N ALA A 76 13.49 -8.88 3.08
CA ALA A 76 14.71 -8.80 2.27
C ALA A 76 15.34 -10.19 2.04
N LYS A 77 15.48 -10.99 3.10
CA LYS A 77 15.99 -12.38 3.02
C LYS A 77 15.15 -13.26 2.09
N ASN A 78 13.86 -12.98 1.99
CA ASN A 78 12.91 -13.73 1.17
C ASN A 78 12.66 -13.10 -0.22
N LYS A 79 13.34 -11.99 -0.56
CA LYS A 79 13.17 -11.23 -1.81
C LYS A 79 11.72 -10.82 -2.06
N LEU A 80 11.04 -10.40 -1.01
CA LEU A 80 9.69 -9.87 -1.04
C LEU A 80 9.70 -8.38 -0.76
N MET A 81 8.84 -7.64 -1.44
CA MET A 81 8.60 -6.22 -1.20
C MET A 81 7.55 -6.03 -0.11
N VAL A 82 7.52 -4.87 0.52
CA VAL A 82 6.52 -4.50 1.53
C VAL A 82 5.92 -3.13 1.29
N ASN A 83 4.66 -3.02 1.65
CA ASN A 83 3.92 -1.78 1.81
C ASN A 83 3.26 -1.79 3.19
N PHE A 84 3.45 -0.72 3.97
CA PHE A 84 2.86 -0.58 5.30
C PHE A 84 1.68 0.39 5.28
N HIS A 85 0.55 -0.03 5.85
CA HIS A 85 -0.67 0.77 6.01
C HIS A 85 -1.08 0.93 7.48
N GLY A 86 -1.90 1.95 7.75
CA GLY A 86 -2.10 2.40 9.13
C GLY A 86 -0.76 2.80 9.78
N ALA A 87 0.20 3.16 8.97
CA ALA A 87 1.60 3.29 9.34
C ALA A 87 1.94 4.71 9.80
N ASN A 88 3.03 4.85 10.57
CA ASN A 88 3.62 6.15 10.85
C ASN A 88 4.26 6.77 9.60
N THR A 89 4.55 8.07 9.66
CA THR A 89 5.35 8.75 8.63
C THR A 89 6.75 8.13 8.56
N PRO A 90 7.30 7.87 7.35
CA PRO A 90 8.64 7.32 7.21
C PRO A 90 9.71 8.30 7.73
N THR A 91 10.80 7.77 8.24
CA THR A 91 11.96 8.52 8.69
C THR A 91 13.23 8.21 7.90
N GLY A 92 13.08 7.52 6.75
CA GLY A 92 14.16 7.20 5.83
C GLY A 92 14.52 5.72 5.79
N GLU A 93 13.68 4.86 6.36
CA GLU A 93 13.89 3.41 6.41
C GLU A 93 14.01 2.79 5.02
N GLU A 94 13.31 3.33 4.04
CA GLU A 94 13.36 2.91 2.64
C GLU A 94 14.76 3.06 2.01
N ARG A 95 15.63 3.88 2.60
CA ARG A 95 17.04 4.00 2.17
C ARG A 95 17.88 2.83 2.64
N SER A 96 17.56 2.28 3.80
CA SER A 96 18.19 1.07 4.35
C SER A 96 17.54 -0.19 3.81
N TRP A 97 16.24 -0.13 3.58
CA TRP A 97 15.40 -1.23 3.12
C TRP A 97 14.68 -0.88 1.81
N PRO A 98 15.37 -0.85 0.66
CA PRO A 98 14.79 -0.38 -0.61
C PRO A 98 13.65 -1.25 -1.15
N HIS A 99 13.34 -2.38 -0.56
CA HIS A 99 12.17 -3.21 -0.82
C HIS A 99 10.93 -2.78 -0.02
N GLU A 100 11.05 -1.83 0.90
CA GLU A 100 9.93 -1.05 1.42
C GLU A 100 9.47 -0.09 0.32
N MET A 101 8.45 -0.49 -0.43
CA MET A 101 8.04 0.22 -1.63
C MET A 101 7.30 1.50 -1.29
N SER A 102 6.50 1.49 -0.23
CA SER A 102 5.71 2.63 0.19
C SER A 102 5.17 2.43 1.60
N ARG A 103 4.87 3.54 2.24
CA ARG A 103 4.24 3.59 3.55
C ARG A 103 3.09 4.59 3.49
N GLU A 104 1.92 4.23 4.05
CA GLU A 104 0.80 5.16 4.08
C GLU A 104 1.15 6.42 4.87
N GLY A 105 1.11 6.38 6.18
CA GLY A 105 1.44 7.51 7.06
C GLY A 105 0.84 8.84 6.63
N ILE A 106 -0.36 8.82 6.01
CA ILE A 106 -1.03 9.95 5.37
C ILE A 106 -2.54 9.80 5.55
N TYR A 107 -3.24 10.91 5.64
CA TYR A 107 -4.70 10.92 5.50
C TYR A 107 -5.04 10.84 4.02
N GLY A 108 -5.07 9.61 3.49
CA GLY A 108 -5.12 9.32 2.07
C GLY A 108 -6.52 9.34 1.46
N GLY A 109 -6.60 9.10 0.15
CA GLY A 109 -7.86 9.10 -0.61
C GLY A 109 -8.87 8.07 -0.12
N GLU A 110 -8.42 6.98 0.50
CA GLU A 110 -9.27 5.97 1.13
C GLU A 110 -10.27 6.58 2.15
N GLN A 111 -9.88 7.65 2.82
CA GLN A 111 -10.73 8.34 3.78
C GLN A 111 -12.03 8.88 3.18
N ASN A 112 -12.10 9.08 1.87
CA ASN A 112 -13.34 9.42 1.18
C ASN A 112 -14.45 8.36 1.34
N ILE A 113 -14.13 7.16 1.78
CA ILE A 113 -15.13 6.14 2.14
C ILE A 113 -15.97 6.62 3.33
N TRP A 114 -15.35 7.29 4.30
CA TRP A 114 -15.97 7.68 5.57
C TRP A 114 -16.28 9.18 5.65
N ALA A 115 -15.38 10.05 5.16
CA ALA A 115 -15.51 11.49 5.26
C ALA A 115 -14.95 12.19 4.02
N ALA A 116 -15.42 13.41 3.76
CA ALA A 116 -14.88 14.22 2.67
C ALA A 116 -13.47 14.71 2.98
N ILE A 117 -12.56 14.50 2.04
CA ILE A 117 -11.24 15.13 2.05
C ILE A 117 -11.33 16.43 1.26
N GLY A 118 -11.16 17.57 1.93
CA GLY A 118 -11.23 18.90 1.29
C GLY A 118 -10.05 19.17 0.36
N GLY A 119 -10.26 19.98 -0.67
CA GLY A 119 -9.20 20.37 -1.62
C GLY A 119 -7.97 21.00 -0.96
N GLN A 120 -8.13 21.69 0.17
CA GLN A 120 -7.01 22.22 0.95
C GLN A 120 -6.06 21.13 1.43
N HIS A 121 -6.59 19.99 1.87
CA HIS A 121 -5.77 18.85 2.28
C HIS A 121 -4.92 18.34 1.11
N TYR A 122 -5.54 18.11 -0.05
CA TYR A 122 -4.81 17.72 -1.26
C TYR A 122 -3.69 18.71 -1.60
N CYS A 123 -3.96 20.01 -1.54
CA CYS A 123 -2.95 21.03 -1.85
C CYS A 123 -1.85 21.13 -0.80
N ALA A 124 -2.11 20.78 0.46
CA ALA A 124 -1.13 20.84 1.53
C ALA A 124 -0.16 19.65 1.55
N LEU A 125 -0.57 18.48 1.09
CA LEU A 125 0.21 17.25 1.17
C LEU A 125 1.60 17.33 0.52
N PRO A 126 1.80 17.94 -0.67
CA PRO A 126 3.12 18.07 -1.27
C PRO A 126 4.12 18.88 -0.43
N PHE A 127 3.62 19.79 0.39
CA PHE A 127 4.40 20.70 1.23
C PHE A 127 4.49 20.27 2.70
N THR A 128 3.86 19.18 3.06
CA THR A 128 3.82 18.64 4.44
C THR A 128 4.28 17.18 4.45
N ARG A 129 3.34 16.25 4.35
CA ARG A 129 3.62 14.81 4.45
C ARG A 129 4.61 14.33 3.40
N LEU A 130 4.50 14.78 2.15
CA LEU A 130 5.34 14.28 1.06
C LEU A 130 6.77 14.88 1.07
N VAL A 131 7.05 15.85 1.93
CA VAL A 131 8.42 16.36 2.17
C VAL A 131 9.30 15.29 2.84
N SER A 132 8.72 14.43 3.67
CA SER A 132 9.44 13.33 4.33
C SER A 132 9.62 12.08 3.45
N GLY A 133 9.15 12.11 2.23
CA GLY A 133 9.22 11.00 1.28
C GLY A 133 7.88 10.68 0.64
N HIS A 134 7.87 9.72 -0.26
CA HIS A 134 6.66 9.26 -0.94
C HIS A 134 5.66 8.63 0.04
N ALA A 135 4.39 8.54 -0.38
CA ALA A 135 3.32 7.94 0.40
C ALA A 135 2.41 7.11 -0.49
N ASP A 136 1.81 6.06 0.08
CA ASP A 136 0.69 5.37 -0.54
C ASP A 136 -0.60 6.12 -0.25
N PHE A 137 -0.94 7.05 -1.14
CA PHE A 137 -2.10 7.92 -0.97
C PHE A 137 -3.45 7.20 -1.13
N THR A 138 -3.47 6.02 -1.71
CA THR A 138 -4.72 5.25 -1.95
C THR A 138 -5.75 6.06 -2.73
N GLY A 139 -5.38 6.54 -3.90
CA GLY A 139 -6.18 7.46 -4.72
C GLY A 139 -7.05 6.76 -5.76
N GLY A 140 -7.62 7.58 -6.66
CA GLY A 140 -8.32 7.10 -7.85
C GLY A 140 -9.80 6.80 -7.67
N TYR A 141 -10.49 7.53 -6.79
CA TYR A 141 -11.94 7.41 -6.64
C TYR A 141 -12.65 8.08 -7.82
N PHE A 142 -12.83 7.36 -8.91
CA PHE A 142 -13.53 7.84 -10.11
C PHE A 142 -15.02 7.43 -10.16
N GLY A 143 -15.51 6.71 -9.17
CA GLY A 143 -16.91 6.30 -9.09
C GLY A 143 -17.86 7.48 -8.90
N HIS A 144 -19.11 7.30 -9.30
CA HIS A 144 -20.16 8.29 -9.10
C HIS A 144 -20.61 8.32 -7.64
N GLY A 145 -20.93 9.52 -7.15
CA GLY A 145 -21.64 9.71 -5.90
C GLY A 145 -20.77 9.89 -4.67
N PRO A 146 -21.14 9.29 -3.53
CA PRO A 146 -20.62 9.68 -2.22
C PRO A 146 -19.11 9.51 -2.03
N LYS A 147 -18.46 8.68 -2.82
CA LYS A 147 -17.01 8.44 -2.72
C LYS A 147 -16.15 9.60 -3.24
N LEU A 148 -16.66 10.43 -4.14
CA LEU A 148 -15.98 11.66 -4.56
C LEU A 148 -16.06 12.76 -3.49
N ARG A 149 -17.11 12.73 -2.65
CA ARG A 149 -17.25 13.62 -1.50
C ARG A 149 -16.95 15.09 -1.80
N GLY A 150 -17.38 15.58 -2.97
CA GLY A 150 -17.14 16.97 -3.40
C GLY A 150 -15.77 17.21 -4.05
N SER A 151 -14.91 16.21 -4.19
CA SER A 151 -13.76 16.30 -5.06
C SER A 151 -14.17 16.12 -6.53
N SER A 152 -13.35 16.63 -7.46
CA SER A 152 -13.56 16.40 -8.89
C SER A 152 -12.70 15.25 -9.42
N TRP A 153 -13.09 14.68 -10.54
CA TRP A 153 -12.25 13.71 -11.24
C TRP A 153 -10.88 14.28 -11.61
N THR A 154 -10.85 15.55 -12.02
CA THR A 154 -9.60 16.28 -12.31
C THR A 154 -8.68 16.31 -11.09
N LEU A 155 -9.21 16.57 -9.89
CA LEU A 155 -8.42 16.55 -8.66
C LEU A 155 -7.89 15.16 -8.35
N GLN A 156 -8.71 14.12 -8.53
CA GLN A 156 -8.27 12.73 -8.34
C GLN A 156 -7.16 12.34 -9.32
N MET A 157 -7.28 12.72 -10.59
CA MET A 157 -6.23 12.49 -11.59
C MET A 157 -4.95 13.25 -11.26
N ALA A 158 -5.06 14.54 -10.93
CA ALA A 158 -3.91 15.36 -10.56
C ALA A 158 -3.17 14.81 -9.33
N ALA A 159 -3.90 14.37 -8.31
CA ALA A 159 -3.31 13.77 -7.11
C ALA A 159 -2.46 12.53 -7.44
N ASN A 160 -2.96 11.66 -8.31
CA ASN A 160 -2.22 10.46 -8.72
C ASN A 160 -0.96 10.75 -9.58
N ILE A 161 -0.89 11.92 -10.20
CA ILE A 161 0.30 12.36 -10.94
C ILE A 161 1.30 13.06 -10.00
N ILE A 162 0.80 13.89 -9.09
CA ILE A 162 1.63 14.73 -8.21
C ILE A 162 2.20 13.92 -7.04
N TYR A 163 1.41 13.02 -6.46
CA TYR A 163 1.86 12.21 -5.31
C TYR A 163 2.59 10.97 -5.81
N THR A 164 3.79 11.20 -6.33
CA THR A 164 4.63 10.12 -6.85
C THR A 164 5.02 9.15 -5.74
N SER A 165 4.90 7.87 -6.03
CA SER A 165 5.31 6.78 -5.14
C SER A 165 5.72 5.57 -5.97
N PRO A 166 6.72 4.81 -5.54
CA PRO A 166 7.06 3.54 -6.21
C PRO A 166 5.91 2.55 -6.26
N MET A 167 4.98 2.67 -5.32
CA MET A 167 3.76 1.87 -5.26
C MET A 167 2.61 2.72 -4.73
N LEU A 168 1.54 2.78 -5.50
CA LEU A 168 0.27 3.41 -5.12
C LEU A 168 -0.85 2.37 -5.21
N HIS A 169 -1.66 2.27 -4.16
CA HIS A 169 -2.92 1.56 -4.27
C HIS A 169 -3.94 2.42 -5.00
N TRP A 170 -4.57 1.81 -5.98
CA TRP A 170 -5.72 2.38 -6.67
C TRP A 170 -6.99 1.68 -6.21
N VAL A 171 -8.00 2.47 -5.86
CA VAL A 171 -9.24 1.97 -5.24
C VAL A 171 -10.35 1.64 -6.23
N PRO A 172 -10.37 2.14 -7.48
CA PRO A 172 -11.48 1.86 -8.37
C PRO A 172 -11.56 0.39 -8.72
N ASN A 173 -12.77 -0.17 -8.70
CA ASN A 173 -12.98 -1.44 -9.35
C ASN A 173 -13.04 -1.25 -10.88
N PRO A 174 -12.79 -2.29 -11.67
CA PRO A 174 -12.81 -2.19 -13.13
C PRO A 174 -14.14 -1.66 -13.70
N ALA A 175 -15.27 -2.02 -13.10
CA ALA A 175 -16.58 -1.56 -13.56
C ALA A 175 -16.78 -0.05 -13.35
N ASP A 176 -16.31 0.50 -12.22
CA ASP A 176 -16.34 1.94 -11.97
C ASP A 176 -15.44 2.69 -12.99
N MET A 177 -14.31 2.10 -13.35
CA MET A 177 -13.39 2.66 -14.36
C MET A 177 -14.01 2.63 -15.76
N GLU A 178 -14.61 1.53 -16.16
CA GLU A 178 -15.30 1.42 -17.46
C GLU A 178 -16.48 2.39 -17.57
N ALA A 179 -17.22 2.58 -16.49
CA ALA A 179 -18.32 3.54 -16.41
C ALA A 179 -17.84 5.00 -16.49
N ALA A 180 -16.70 5.31 -15.84
CA ALA A 180 -16.13 6.65 -15.82
C ALA A 180 -15.42 7.01 -17.14
N PHE A 181 -14.81 6.04 -17.78
CA PHE A 181 -14.03 6.20 -19.01
C PHE A 181 -14.49 5.16 -20.05
N PRO A 182 -15.66 5.37 -20.69
CA PRO A 182 -16.11 4.49 -21.76
C PRO A 182 -15.06 4.40 -22.88
N LYS A 183 -14.91 3.21 -23.47
CA LYS A 183 -13.88 2.96 -24.50
C LYS A 183 -13.94 3.90 -25.70
N ASP A 184 -15.11 4.49 -25.94
CA ASP A 184 -15.38 5.41 -27.07
C ASP A 184 -15.43 6.88 -26.61
N SER A 185 -15.01 7.20 -25.40
CA SER A 185 -14.89 8.60 -24.99
C SER A 185 -13.65 9.24 -25.59
N PRO A 186 -13.77 10.48 -26.10
CA PRO A 186 -12.67 11.19 -26.74
C PRO A 186 -11.51 11.50 -25.79
#